data_de2e271a6cc6d666ed5257d54890e42a
#
_entry.id   de2e271a6cc6d666ed5257d54890e42a
#
_cell.length_a   1.000
_cell.length_b   1.000
_cell.length_c   1.000
_cell.angle_alpha   90.00
_cell.angle_beta   90.00
_cell.angle_gamma   90.00
#
_symmetry.space_group_name_H-M   'P 1'
#
loop_
_entity.id
_entity.type
_entity.pdbx_description
1 polymer ?
#
loop_
_entity_poly.entity_id
_entity_poly.type
_entity_poly.pdbx_seq_one_letter_code
_entity_poly.pdbx_strand_id
1 'polypeptide(L)'
;MIKEINREILKAITQVRRELKKQLPKLKRGRPSSKADRRAARRKKKLQNKITDLFDHRYLFVRQSLTPAEKKTLQRITRGLPSLRHLRSIMDQVYRLFDRRCRTETALDKLAKLRRRVRRFKNRGQVLKKLFTPNIEKALTFLDDSLLPSTSNAVERGYRRYRKMQKSIYRVRTQEHINQRIAIDMQREQQAHGRWQTITTLHNERNRAA
;
A
#
# COMPACT_ATOMS: atom_id res chain seq x y z
N MET A 1 -1.87 5.08 4.68
CA MET A 1 -3.06 4.21 4.66
C MET A 1 -2.89 2.97 3.77
N ILE A 2 -2.82 3.07 2.42
CA ILE A 2 -2.65 1.89 1.53
C ILE A 2 -1.40 1.07 1.89
N LYS A 3 -0.25 1.72 2.15
CA LYS A 3 0.99 1.04 2.58
C LYS A 3 0.80 0.19 3.84
N GLU A 4 -0.04 0.61 4.76
CA GLU A 4 -0.33 -0.14 6.00
C GLU A 4 -1.21 -1.36 5.72
N ILE A 5 -2.25 -1.20 4.89
CA ILE A 5 -3.09 -2.33 4.43
C ILE A 5 -2.24 -3.35 3.67
N ASN A 6 -1.32 -2.89 2.81
CA ASN A 6 -0.37 -3.76 2.13
C ASN A 6 0.48 -4.58 3.11
N ARG A 7 0.98 -3.95 4.19
CA ARG A 7 1.73 -4.65 5.24
C ARG A 7 0.87 -5.71 5.94
N GLU A 8 -0.40 -5.41 6.22
CA GLU A 8 -1.32 -6.36 6.83
C GLU A 8 -1.58 -7.56 5.90
N ILE A 9 -1.79 -7.34 4.61
CA ILE A 9 -1.95 -8.43 3.63
C ILE A 9 -0.68 -9.28 3.53
N LEU A 10 0.51 -8.68 3.48
CA LEU A 10 1.77 -9.42 3.45
C LEU A 10 1.98 -10.26 4.73
N LYS A 11 1.57 -9.75 5.90
CA LYS A 11 1.55 -10.53 7.15
C LYS A 11 0.59 -11.72 7.05
N ALA A 12 -0.62 -11.54 6.49
CA ALA A 12 -1.57 -12.62 6.28
C ALA A 12 -1.01 -13.72 5.37
N ILE A 13 -0.34 -13.35 4.27
CA ILE A 13 0.31 -14.29 3.36
C ILE A 13 1.42 -15.07 4.09
N THR A 14 2.20 -14.39 4.92
CA THR A 14 3.25 -15.02 5.73
C THR A 14 2.67 -16.04 6.71
N GLN A 15 1.50 -15.75 7.29
CA GLN A 15 0.79 -16.67 8.17
C GLN A 15 0.32 -17.92 7.40
N VAL A 16 -0.30 -17.75 6.23
CA VAL A 16 -0.69 -18.89 5.36
C VAL A 16 0.51 -19.75 5.01
N ARG A 17 1.65 -19.12 4.69
CA ARG A 17 2.89 -19.84 4.41
C ARG A 17 3.36 -20.65 5.61
N ARG A 18 3.26 -20.12 6.85
CA ARG A 18 3.59 -20.85 8.09
C ARG A 18 2.65 -22.04 8.28
N GLU A 19 1.36 -21.88 8.03
CA GLU A 19 0.37 -22.96 8.11
C GLU A 19 0.68 -24.07 7.10
N LEU A 20 1.04 -23.74 5.86
CA LEU A 20 1.45 -24.70 4.84
C LEU A 20 2.72 -25.43 5.23
N LYS A 21 3.69 -24.76 5.88
CA LYS A 21 4.89 -25.41 6.40
C LYS A 21 4.57 -26.45 7.47
N LYS A 22 3.60 -26.18 8.35
CA LYS A 22 3.15 -27.15 9.36
C LYS A 22 2.50 -28.40 8.76
N GLN A 23 1.93 -28.28 7.55
CA GLN A 23 1.29 -29.38 6.82
C GLN A 23 2.28 -30.25 6.01
N LEU A 24 3.58 -29.93 6.04
CA LEU A 24 4.58 -30.71 5.34
C LEU A 24 4.68 -32.12 5.96
N PRO A 25 4.52 -33.20 5.16
CA PRO A 25 4.65 -34.55 5.66
C PRO A 25 6.10 -34.84 6.13
N LYS A 26 6.21 -35.46 7.27
CA LYS A 26 7.48 -35.98 7.77
C LYS A 26 7.81 -37.25 6.98
N LEU A 27 8.91 -37.26 6.25
CA LEU A 27 9.40 -38.42 5.50
C LEU A 27 10.48 -39.14 6.30
N LYS A 28 10.50 -40.46 6.22
CA LYS A 28 11.64 -41.27 6.69
C LYS A 28 12.88 -40.93 5.87
N ARG A 29 14.05 -41.06 6.47
CA ARG A 29 15.34 -40.92 5.77
C ARG A 29 15.49 -42.06 4.75
N GLY A 30 16.03 -41.75 3.58
CA GLY A 30 16.30 -42.72 2.52
C GLY A 30 15.33 -42.60 1.34
N ARG A 31 15.50 -43.54 0.38
CA ARG A 31 14.67 -43.57 -0.85
C ARG A 31 13.26 -44.11 -0.51
N PRO A 32 12.19 -43.46 -1.02
CA PRO A 32 10.82 -43.93 -0.80
C PRO A 32 10.62 -45.35 -1.32
N SER A 33 10.36 -46.31 -0.45
CA SER A 33 10.22 -47.73 -0.78
C SER A 33 8.78 -48.09 -1.18
N SER A 34 7.79 -47.55 -0.42
CA SER A 34 6.40 -47.88 -0.62
C SER A 34 5.69 -46.89 -1.59
N LYS A 35 4.54 -47.31 -2.14
CA LYS A 35 3.66 -46.45 -2.93
C LYS A 35 3.14 -45.25 -2.11
N ALA A 36 2.91 -45.43 -0.81
CA ALA A 36 2.53 -44.41 0.13
C ALA A 36 3.62 -43.36 0.32
N ASP A 37 4.88 -43.81 0.53
CA ASP A 37 6.04 -42.93 0.70
C ASP A 37 6.29 -42.07 -0.56
N ARG A 38 6.17 -42.68 -1.73
CA ARG A 38 6.29 -41.95 -3.01
C ARG A 38 5.21 -40.88 -3.15
N ARG A 39 3.94 -41.14 -2.74
CA ARG A 39 2.86 -40.15 -2.70
C ARG A 39 3.15 -39.03 -1.72
N ALA A 40 3.62 -39.38 -0.51
CA ALA A 40 3.99 -38.39 0.51
C ALA A 40 5.16 -37.52 0.05
N ALA A 41 6.18 -38.07 -0.60
CA ALA A 41 7.30 -37.32 -1.18
C ALA A 41 6.85 -36.35 -2.28
N ARG A 42 5.98 -36.80 -3.21
CA ARG A 42 5.39 -35.93 -4.23
C ARG A 42 4.56 -34.79 -3.61
N ARG A 43 3.76 -35.09 -2.57
CA ARG A 43 2.97 -34.10 -1.84
C ARG A 43 3.87 -33.08 -1.15
N LYS A 44 4.96 -33.53 -0.49
CA LYS A 44 5.96 -32.67 0.14
C LYS A 44 6.56 -31.69 -0.89
N LYS A 45 7.05 -32.23 -2.03
CA LYS A 45 7.63 -31.41 -3.11
C LYS A 45 6.65 -30.36 -3.63
N LYS A 46 5.37 -30.75 -3.87
CA LYS A 46 4.32 -29.81 -4.31
C LYS A 46 4.08 -28.71 -3.29
N LEU A 47 4.03 -29.03 -2.00
CA LEU A 47 3.85 -28.04 -0.93
C LEU A 47 5.07 -27.14 -0.78
N GLN A 48 6.29 -27.68 -0.86
CA GLN A 48 7.52 -26.90 -0.85
C GLN A 48 7.56 -25.88 -1.98
N ASN A 49 7.31 -26.31 -3.22
CA ASN A 49 7.26 -25.40 -4.36
C ASN A 49 6.22 -24.29 -4.13
N LYS A 50 5.05 -24.63 -3.58
CA LYS A 50 4.00 -23.64 -3.29
C LYS A 50 4.42 -22.65 -2.20
N ILE A 51 5.14 -23.08 -1.18
CA ILE A 51 5.70 -22.23 -0.12
C ILE A 51 6.76 -21.28 -0.68
N THR A 52 7.60 -21.75 -1.61
CA THR A 52 8.60 -20.94 -2.32
C THR A 52 7.92 -19.93 -3.24
N ASP A 53 7.01 -20.37 -4.11
CA ASP A 53 6.22 -19.50 -4.98
C ASP A 53 5.51 -18.36 -4.21
N LEU A 54 4.94 -18.67 -3.03
CA LEU A 54 4.30 -17.66 -2.18
C LEU A 54 5.28 -16.65 -1.59
N PHE A 55 6.53 -17.04 -1.40
CA PHE A 55 7.56 -16.11 -0.92
C PHE A 55 8.06 -15.21 -2.04
N ASP A 56 8.38 -15.78 -3.18
CA ASP A 56 8.99 -15.05 -4.30
C ASP A 56 8.00 -14.07 -4.93
N HIS A 57 6.73 -14.46 -5.00
CA HIS A 57 5.68 -13.68 -5.65
C HIS A 57 4.71 -12.98 -4.67
N ARG A 58 5.08 -12.83 -3.39
CA ARG A 58 4.18 -12.23 -2.38
C ARG A 58 3.70 -10.82 -2.73
N TYR A 59 4.52 -10.04 -3.43
CA TYR A 59 4.19 -8.66 -3.81
C TYR A 59 3.11 -8.56 -4.88
N LEU A 60 2.84 -9.63 -5.63
CA LEU A 60 1.72 -9.66 -6.59
C LEU A 60 0.36 -9.48 -5.90
N PHE A 61 0.26 -9.84 -4.62
CA PHE A 61 -0.98 -9.67 -3.85
C PHE A 61 -1.30 -8.22 -3.50
N VAL A 62 -0.28 -7.35 -3.48
CA VAL A 62 -0.41 -5.94 -3.09
C VAL A 62 -0.08 -4.97 -4.22
N ARG A 63 0.23 -5.43 -5.40
CA ARG A 63 0.49 -4.59 -6.57
C ARG A 63 -0.82 -4.09 -7.17
N GLN A 64 -0.90 -2.82 -7.53
CA GLN A 64 -2.13 -2.19 -8.02
C GLN A 64 -2.54 -2.76 -9.39
N SER A 65 -1.64 -2.74 -10.35
CA SER A 65 -1.85 -3.28 -11.70
C SER A 65 -0.97 -4.50 -11.94
N LEU A 66 -1.57 -5.55 -12.49
CA LEU A 66 -0.89 -6.80 -12.84
C LEU A 66 -0.88 -6.98 -14.35
N THR A 67 0.26 -7.37 -14.89
CA THR A 67 0.38 -7.81 -16.28
C THR A 67 -0.35 -9.14 -16.49
N PRO A 68 -0.69 -9.51 -17.74
CA PRO A 68 -1.33 -10.81 -18.02
C PRO A 68 -0.52 -12.01 -17.51
N ALA A 69 0.82 -11.94 -17.61
CA ALA A 69 1.72 -12.98 -17.10
C ALA A 69 1.68 -13.10 -15.58
N GLU A 70 1.67 -11.95 -14.88
CA GLU A 70 1.55 -11.89 -13.42
C GLU A 70 0.20 -12.42 -12.94
N LYS A 71 -0.90 -12.12 -13.64
CA LYS A 71 -2.23 -12.69 -13.37
C LYS A 71 -2.24 -14.21 -13.48
N LYS A 72 -1.63 -14.78 -14.53
CA LYS A 72 -1.47 -16.24 -14.68
C LYS A 72 -0.66 -16.83 -13.52
N THR A 73 0.45 -16.20 -13.16
CA THR A 73 1.28 -16.62 -12.01
C THR A 73 0.48 -16.60 -10.70
N LEU A 74 -0.27 -15.53 -10.46
CA LEU A 74 -1.11 -15.38 -9.25
C LEU A 74 -2.21 -16.47 -9.21
N GLN A 75 -2.86 -16.78 -10.34
CA GLN A 75 -3.85 -17.87 -10.45
C GLN A 75 -3.21 -19.22 -10.12
N ARG A 76 -2.01 -19.50 -10.64
CA ARG A 76 -1.26 -20.72 -10.35
C ARG A 76 -0.96 -20.86 -8.86
N ILE A 77 -0.44 -19.84 -8.22
CA ILE A 77 -0.05 -19.82 -6.80
C ILE A 77 -1.28 -19.97 -5.89
N THR A 78 -2.38 -19.31 -6.23
CA THR A 78 -3.61 -19.33 -5.43
C THR A 78 -4.48 -20.56 -5.67
N ARG A 79 -4.11 -21.45 -6.59
CA ARG A 79 -4.85 -22.68 -6.89
C ARG A 79 -4.91 -23.58 -5.65
N GLY A 80 -6.15 -23.88 -5.18
CA GLY A 80 -6.38 -24.64 -3.95
C GLY A 80 -6.18 -23.84 -2.65
N LEU A 81 -6.02 -22.50 -2.74
CA LEU A 81 -5.91 -21.60 -1.60
C LEU A 81 -6.94 -20.44 -1.74
N PRO A 82 -8.25 -20.72 -1.52
CA PRO A 82 -9.32 -19.74 -1.71
C PRO A 82 -9.12 -18.48 -0.88
N SER A 83 -8.58 -18.63 0.30
CA SER A 83 -8.27 -17.51 1.19
C SER A 83 -7.30 -16.48 0.60
N LEU A 84 -6.31 -16.92 -0.18
CA LEU A 84 -5.38 -16.00 -0.85
C LEU A 84 -6.06 -15.26 -2.01
N ARG A 85 -6.96 -15.93 -2.75
CA ARG A 85 -7.79 -15.28 -3.77
C ARG A 85 -8.66 -14.18 -3.16
N HIS A 86 -9.24 -14.44 -1.97
CA HIS A 86 -10.02 -13.44 -1.25
C HIS A 86 -9.18 -12.25 -0.80
N LEU A 87 -7.95 -12.49 -0.28
CA LEU A 87 -7.03 -11.40 0.08
C LEU A 87 -6.71 -10.51 -1.12
N ARG A 88 -6.43 -11.11 -2.28
CA ARG A 88 -6.22 -10.35 -3.53
C ARG A 88 -7.46 -9.56 -3.92
N SER A 89 -8.64 -10.17 -3.91
CA SER A 89 -9.90 -9.49 -4.22
C SER A 89 -10.21 -8.33 -3.26
N ILE A 90 -9.85 -8.46 -1.98
CA ILE A 90 -9.96 -7.36 -1.02
C ILE A 90 -9.02 -6.23 -1.41
N MET A 91 -7.77 -6.54 -1.78
CA MET A 91 -6.82 -5.51 -2.20
C MET A 91 -7.24 -4.78 -3.47
N ASP A 92 -7.79 -5.50 -4.44
CA ASP A 92 -8.36 -4.88 -5.67
C ASP A 92 -9.53 -3.93 -5.32
N GLN A 93 -10.37 -4.29 -4.35
CA GLN A 93 -11.45 -3.41 -3.88
C GLN A 93 -10.90 -2.20 -3.12
N VAL A 94 -9.84 -2.36 -2.32
CA VAL A 94 -9.17 -1.24 -1.66
C VAL A 94 -8.65 -0.24 -2.68
N TYR A 95 -7.99 -0.69 -3.75
CA TYR A 95 -7.55 0.22 -4.81
C TYR A 95 -8.69 0.96 -5.48
N ARG A 96 -9.84 0.31 -5.68
CA ARG A 96 -11.04 0.95 -6.26
C ARG A 96 -11.68 1.98 -5.33
N LEU A 97 -11.46 1.91 -4.00
CA LEU A 97 -11.91 2.96 -3.08
C LEU A 97 -11.15 4.28 -3.30
N PHE A 98 -9.88 4.19 -3.67
CA PHE A 98 -9.00 5.34 -3.88
C PHE A 98 -8.90 5.79 -5.35
N ASP A 99 -9.82 5.32 -6.21
CA ASP A 99 -9.91 5.75 -7.60
C ASP A 99 -10.62 7.12 -7.65
N ARG A 100 -9.95 8.14 -8.19
CA ARG A 100 -10.48 9.51 -8.33
C ARG A 100 -11.77 9.63 -9.17
N ARG A 101 -12.13 8.60 -9.92
CA ARG A 101 -13.40 8.52 -10.64
C ARG A 101 -14.60 8.26 -9.73
N CYS A 102 -14.34 7.96 -8.45
CA CYS A 102 -15.35 7.65 -7.46
C CYS A 102 -15.60 8.87 -6.57
N ARG A 103 -16.84 9.23 -6.33
CA ARG A 103 -17.21 10.24 -5.32
C ARG A 103 -17.06 9.66 -3.92
N THR A 104 -16.81 10.52 -2.92
CA THR A 104 -16.62 10.10 -1.52
C THR A 104 -17.79 9.26 -1.01
N GLU A 105 -19.02 9.66 -1.26
CA GLU A 105 -20.22 8.90 -0.86
C GLU A 105 -20.22 7.48 -1.41
N THR A 106 -20.00 7.32 -2.72
CA THR A 106 -19.89 6.00 -3.36
C THR A 106 -18.73 5.18 -2.81
N ALA A 107 -17.61 5.83 -2.45
CA ALA A 107 -16.46 5.15 -1.86
C ALA A 107 -16.77 4.66 -0.44
N LEU A 108 -17.52 5.43 0.35
CA LEU A 108 -17.98 5.04 1.69
C LEU A 108 -18.92 3.82 1.63
N ASP A 109 -19.85 3.79 0.69
CA ASP A 109 -20.71 2.63 0.45
C ASP A 109 -19.91 1.37 0.07
N LYS A 110 -18.95 1.52 -0.82
CA LYS A 110 -18.04 0.43 -1.19
C LYS A 110 -17.21 -0.03 0.01
N LEU A 111 -16.76 0.89 0.85
CA LEU A 111 -16.03 0.59 2.09
C LEU A 111 -16.91 -0.19 3.07
N ALA A 112 -18.17 0.21 3.25
CA ALA A 112 -19.12 -0.51 4.10
C ALA A 112 -19.37 -1.95 3.61
N LYS A 113 -19.55 -2.14 2.29
CA LYS A 113 -19.67 -3.47 1.66
C LYS A 113 -18.39 -4.30 1.85
N LEU A 114 -17.22 -3.68 1.70
CA LEU A 114 -15.92 -4.33 1.92
C LEU A 114 -15.75 -4.76 3.38
N ARG A 115 -16.08 -3.89 4.35
CA ARG A 115 -16.05 -4.21 5.79
C ARG A 115 -16.94 -5.40 6.13
N ARG A 116 -18.19 -5.46 5.60
CA ARG A 116 -19.09 -6.61 5.78
C ARG A 116 -18.48 -7.89 5.22
N ARG A 117 -17.87 -7.83 4.03
CA ARG A 117 -17.20 -8.97 3.42
C ARG A 117 -16.01 -9.47 4.25
N VAL A 118 -15.16 -8.57 4.75
CA VAL A 118 -14.00 -8.92 5.59
C VAL A 118 -14.42 -9.55 6.91
N ARG A 119 -15.49 -9.07 7.54
CA ARG A 119 -16.02 -9.65 8.79
C ARG A 119 -16.41 -11.13 8.66
N ARG A 120 -16.89 -11.57 7.50
CA ARG A 120 -17.23 -12.99 7.24
C ARG A 120 -16.02 -13.94 7.31
N PHE A 121 -14.81 -13.42 7.19
CA PHE A 121 -13.56 -14.19 7.30
C PHE A 121 -13.04 -14.15 8.74
N LYS A 122 -13.70 -14.89 9.67
CA LYS A 122 -13.47 -14.89 11.12
C LYS A 122 -11.98 -14.95 11.53
N ASN A 123 -11.17 -15.78 10.88
CA ASN A 123 -9.75 -15.97 11.25
C ASN A 123 -8.78 -14.97 10.61
N ARG A 124 -9.24 -14.11 9.68
CA ARG A 124 -8.38 -13.19 8.90
C ARG A 124 -8.87 -11.74 8.92
N GLY A 125 -10.11 -11.49 9.34
CA GLY A 125 -10.63 -10.15 9.59
C GLY A 125 -9.83 -9.39 10.65
N GLN A 126 -9.26 -10.12 11.63
CA GLN A 126 -8.36 -9.54 12.63
C GLN A 126 -7.05 -9.00 12.05
N VAL A 127 -6.63 -9.49 10.88
CA VAL A 127 -5.40 -9.06 10.22
C VAL A 127 -5.58 -7.74 9.47
N LEU A 128 -6.80 -7.43 9.03
CA LEU A 128 -7.11 -6.21 8.25
C LEU A 128 -7.75 -5.13 9.14
N LYS A 129 -7.17 -4.88 10.31
CA LYS A 129 -7.67 -3.90 11.31
C LYS A 129 -7.77 -2.49 10.75
N LYS A 130 -6.86 -2.10 9.86
CA LYS A 130 -6.80 -0.77 9.26
C LYS A 130 -8.03 -0.43 8.40
N LEU A 131 -8.73 -1.42 7.85
CA LEU A 131 -9.99 -1.19 7.13
C LEU A 131 -11.14 -0.73 8.05
N PHE A 132 -11.02 -0.97 9.35
CA PHE A 132 -12.05 -0.62 10.35
C PHE A 132 -11.73 0.66 11.12
N THR A 133 -10.58 1.29 10.87
CA THR A 133 -10.24 2.56 11.51
C THR A 133 -11.00 3.73 10.84
N PRO A 134 -11.41 4.77 11.61
CA PRO A 134 -12.05 5.97 11.05
C PRO A 134 -11.11 6.75 10.11
N ASN A 135 -9.80 6.55 10.25
CA ASN A 135 -8.80 7.23 9.41
C ASN A 135 -8.92 6.88 7.92
N ILE A 136 -9.53 5.73 7.56
CA ILE A 136 -9.74 5.39 6.14
C ILE A 136 -10.84 6.27 5.53
N GLU A 137 -11.86 6.63 6.30
CA GLU A 137 -12.93 7.52 5.85
C GLU A 137 -12.37 8.94 5.62
N LYS A 138 -11.60 9.44 6.58
CA LYS A 138 -10.86 10.72 6.42
C LYS A 138 -9.90 10.69 5.23
N ALA A 139 -9.31 9.53 4.92
CA ALA A 139 -8.42 9.40 3.77
C ALA A 139 -9.15 9.38 2.41
N LEU A 140 -10.48 9.34 2.37
CA LEU A 140 -11.28 9.37 1.14
C LEU A 140 -11.76 10.78 0.77
N THR A 141 -11.60 11.78 1.64
CA THR A 141 -12.05 13.16 1.39
C THR A 141 -11.41 13.81 0.16
N PHE A 142 -10.21 13.35 -0.25
CA PHE A 142 -9.54 13.84 -1.46
C PHE A 142 -10.29 13.50 -2.77
N LEU A 143 -11.29 12.62 -2.73
CA LEU A 143 -12.02 12.18 -3.93
C LEU A 143 -12.90 13.31 -4.49
N ASP A 144 -13.47 14.13 -3.61
CA ASP A 144 -14.36 15.24 -3.99
C ASP A 144 -13.59 16.57 -4.19
N ASP A 145 -12.35 16.63 -3.72
CA ASP A 145 -11.50 17.82 -3.86
C ASP A 145 -10.34 17.54 -4.83
N SER A 146 -10.39 18.19 -5.99
CA SER A 146 -9.35 18.06 -7.02
C SER A 146 -8.00 18.64 -6.61
N LEU A 147 -7.99 19.59 -5.67
CA LEU A 147 -6.79 20.25 -5.18
C LEU A 147 -6.02 19.36 -4.19
N LEU A 148 -6.72 18.46 -3.50
CA LEU A 148 -6.08 17.54 -2.55
C LEU A 148 -5.33 16.43 -3.29
N PRO A 149 -4.04 16.23 -3.03
CA PRO A 149 -3.28 15.11 -3.60
C PRO A 149 -3.75 13.78 -3.02
N SER A 150 -3.85 12.75 -3.86
CA SER A 150 -4.24 11.38 -3.45
C SER A 150 -3.21 10.70 -2.53
N THR A 151 -2.03 11.28 -2.36
CA THR A 151 -0.94 10.74 -1.54
C THR A 151 -0.30 11.84 -0.69
N SER A 152 0.24 11.48 0.46
CA SER A 152 1.03 12.41 1.31
C SER A 152 2.38 12.82 0.70
N ASN A 153 2.72 12.32 -0.49
CA ASN A 153 4.04 12.58 -1.09
C ASN A 153 4.31 14.07 -1.34
N ALA A 154 3.28 14.87 -1.65
CA ALA A 154 3.42 16.32 -1.81
C ALA A 154 3.75 16.97 -0.46
N VAL A 155 3.02 16.61 0.58
CA VAL A 155 3.26 17.09 1.96
C VAL A 155 4.62 16.60 2.47
N GLU A 156 4.99 15.34 2.23
CA GLU A 156 6.30 14.79 2.60
C GLU A 156 7.45 15.52 1.88
N ARG A 157 7.30 15.87 0.59
CA ARG A 157 8.29 16.65 -0.16
C ARG A 157 8.43 18.07 0.39
N GLY A 158 7.31 18.75 0.66
CA GLY A 158 7.31 20.05 1.31
C GLY A 158 8.00 20.01 2.66
N TYR A 159 7.68 19.01 3.49
CA TYR A 159 8.29 18.84 4.81
C TYR A 159 9.80 18.52 4.74
N ARG A 160 10.27 17.74 3.76
CA ARG A 160 11.71 17.50 3.55
C ARG A 160 12.43 18.76 3.10
N ARG A 161 11.84 19.55 2.21
CA ARG A 161 12.36 20.86 1.79
C ARG A 161 12.49 21.78 2.99
N TYR A 162 11.43 21.87 3.79
CA TYR A 162 11.38 22.65 4.99
C TYR A 162 12.47 22.24 6.02
N ARG A 163 12.62 20.95 6.31
CA ARG A 163 13.69 20.45 7.20
C ARG A 163 15.10 20.78 6.67
N LYS A 164 15.31 20.74 5.36
CA LYS A 164 16.60 21.15 4.77
C LYS A 164 16.85 22.64 5.00
N MET A 165 15.85 23.49 4.82
CA MET A 165 15.96 24.93 5.06
C MET A 165 16.23 25.24 6.54
N GLN A 166 15.54 24.58 7.47
CA GLN A 166 15.81 24.73 8.90
C GLN A 166 17.25 24.39 9.28
N LYS A 167 17.80 23.33 8.71
CA LYS A 167 19.12 22.82 9.08
C LYS A 167 20.28 23.61 8.47
N SER A 168 20.10 24.17 7.26
CA SER A 168 21.28 24.63 6.49
C SER A 168 21.54 26.13 6.51
N ILE A 169 20.51 26.99 6.56
CA ILE A 169 20.78 28.41 6.26
C ILE A 169 20.11 29.40 7.23
N TYR A 170 18.95 29.14 7.78
CA TYR A 170 18.16 30.21 8.39
C TYR A 170 17.97 30.18 9.89
N ARG A 171 18.44 29.17 10.61
CA ARG A 171 18.27 29.03 12.08
C ARG A 171 16.96 29.62 12.62
N VAL A 172 15.86 29.43 11.85
CA VAL A 172 14.55 29.95 12.24
C VAL A 172 14.10 29.20 13.48
N ARG A 173 14.02 29.89 14.61
CA ARG A 173 13.78 29.27 15.92
C ARG A 173 12.33 29.37 16.38
N THR A 174 11.56 30.33 15.86
CA THR A 174 10.18 30.56 16.30
C THR A 174 9.16 29.91 15.36
N GLN A 175 8.07 29.40 15.93
CA GLN A 175 6.99 28.76 15.19
C GLN A 175 6.35 29.74 14.20
N GLU A 176 6.26 31.01 14.57
CA GLU A 176 5.66 32.05 13.73
C GLU A 176 6.47 32.29 12.45
N HIS A 177 7.78 32.47 12.54
CA HIS A 177 8.66 32.58 11.37
C HIS A 177 8.63 31.32 10.49
N ILE A 178 8.46 30.16 11.12
CA ILE A 178 8.30 28.89 10.42
C ILE A 178 7.03 28.91 9.56
N ASN A 179 5.91 29.31 10.15
CA ASN A 179 4.61 29.35 9.47
C ASN A 179 4.61 30.40 8.35
N GLN A 180 5.17 31.58 8.58
CA GLN A 180 5.32 32.63 7.55
C GLN A 180 6.16 32.13 6.39
N ARG A 181 7.26 31.44 6.65
CA ARG A 181 8.13 30.89 5.60
C ARG A 181 7.45 29.81 4.78
N ILE A 182 6.69 28.92 5.42
CA ILE A 182 5.88 27.91 4.73
C ILE A 182 4.84 28.58 3.85
N ALA A 183 4.15 29.59 4.37
CA ALA A 183 3.13 30.33 3.60
C ALA A 183 3.72 31.00 2.34
N ILE A 184 4.89 31.64 2.47
CA ILE A 184 5.61 32.24 1.33
C ILE A 184 6.03 31.17 0.32
N ASP A 185 6.57 30.04 0.77
CA ASP A 185 6.98 28.96 -0.14
C ASP A 185 5.80 28.33 -0.87
N MET A 186 4.65 28.17 -0.21
CA MET A 186 3.42 27.69 -0.83
C MET A 186 2.89 28.68 -1.87
N GLN A 187 2.87 29.96 -1.57
CA GLN A 187 2.44 31.02 -2.49
C GLN A 187 3.34 31.06 -3.74
N ARG A 188 4.65 30.92 -3.57
CA ARG A 188 5.61 30.84 -4.67
C ARG A 188 5.43 29.62 -5.56
N GLU A 189 5.12 28.46 -4.98
CA GLU A 189 4.84 27.24 -5.76
C GLU A 189 3.56 27.38 -6.61
N GLN A 190 2.57 28.13 -6.14
CA GLN A 190 1.35 28.40 -6.91
C GLN A 190 1.59 29.38 -8.06
N GLN A 191 2.53 30.33 -7.90
CA GLN A 191 2.81 31.37 -8.89
C GLN A 191 3.89 31.00 -9.90
N ALA A 192 4.75 30.03 -9.60
CA ALA A 192 5.90 29.69 -10.42
C ALA A 192 5.85 28.23 -10.93
N HIS A 193 5.71 28.05 -12.24
CA HIS A 193 5.69 26.73 -12.88
C HIS A 193 7.08 26.11 -13.11
N GLY A 194 8.17 26.80 -12.74
CA GLY A 194 9.53 26.30 -12.89
C GLY A 194 10.57 27.14 -12.17
N ARG A 195 11.80 26.60 -12.09
CA ARG A 195 12.93 27.23 -11.37
C ARG A 195 13.25 28.66 -11.85
N TRP A 196 13.18 28.88 -13.15
CA TRP A 196 13.43 30.19 -13.76
C TRP A 196 12.32 31.20 -13.41
N GLN A 197 11.07 30.81 -13.44
CA GLN A 197 9.95 31.67 -13.04
C GLN A 197 10.05 32.04 -11.56
N THR A 198 10.45 31.10 -10.70
CA THR A 198 10.68 31.35 -9.26
C THR A 198 11.76 32.43 -9.07
N ILE A 199 12.88 32.34 -9.80
CA ILE A 199 13.99 33.31 -9.74
C ILE A 199 13.51 34.68 -10.23
N THR A 200 12.80 34.74 -11.35
CA THR A 200 12.26 35.98 -11.93
C THR A 200 11.25 36.64 -10.99
N THR A 201 10.33 35.88 -10.40
CA THR A 201 9.36 36.38 -9.42
C THR A 201 10.07 36.96 -8.18
N LEU A 202 11.08 36.27 -7.67
CA LEU A 202 11.91 36.74 -6.55
C LEU A 202 12.64 38.05 -6.85
N HIS A 203 13.19 38.19 -8.05
CA HIS A 203 13.86 39.41 -8.49
C HIS A 203 12.88 40.59 -8.62
N ASN A 204 11.70 40.34 -9.21
CA ASN A 204 10.66 41.36 -9.37
C ASN A 204 10.08 41.82 -8.03
N GLU A 205 9.86 40.93 -7.07
CA GLU A 205 9.40 41.28 -5.72
C GLU A 205 10.44 42.09 -4.95
N ARG A 206 11.73 41.74 -5.07
CA ARG A 206 12.84 42.50 -4.48
C ARG A 206 12.92 43.93 -5.02
N ASN A 207 12.73 44.09 -6.34
CA ASN A 207 12.76 45.42 -6.98
C ASN A 207 11.50 46.25 -6.72
N ARG A 208 10.40 45.64 -6.27
CA ARG A 208 9.17 46.37 -5.84
C ARG A 208 9.24 46.80 -4.37
N ALA A 209 10.09 46.18 -3.56
CA ALA A 209 10.25 46.44 -2.14
C ALA A 209 11.42 47.43 -1.85
N ALA A 210 12.20 47.78 -2.88
CA ALA A 210 13.25 48.80 -2.84
C ALA A 210 12.74 50.12 -3.47
#